data_0155298df88ef6f70cf2abe051338a44
#
_entry.id   0155298df88ef6f70cf2abe051338a44
#
_cell.length_a   1.000
_cell.length_b   1.000
_cell.length_c   1.000
_cell.angle_alpha   90.00
_cell.angle_beta   90.00
_cell.angle_gamma   90.00
#
_symmetry.space_group_name_H-M   'P 1'
#
loop_
_entity.id
_entity.type
_entity.pdbx_description
1 polymer ?
#
loop_
_entity_poly.entity_id
_entity_poly.type
_entity_poly.pdbx_seq_one_letter_code
_entity_poly.pdbx_strand_id
1 'polypeptide(L)'
;AWYATCRGAWIGDEEYRLLESLLDPQRGETLLDVGCGTGYFTRRFASGGAVGAVGGADLDRDALRFAAAHSPRDIGFVAADARRLPFRDRSFDVVISVTALCFVREERQALKEMLRVARRRVAVGLLNHRSLLYVLKGRGGGKGAYRGARWHTPKAVSQLFNGLPARRSGWRTAIMSPQGGKWSRRAEPRLRKIFPGLGAFIAAAADVAPGTDSE
;
A
#
# COMPACT_ATOMS: atom_id res chain seq x y z
N ALA A 1 12.10 9.73 11.96
CA ALA A 1 11.35 8.78 11.13
C ALA A 1 12.13 8.51 9.83
N TRP A 2 12.10 7.28 9.29
CA TRP A 2 12.85 6.89 8.10
C TRP A 2 12.50 7.74 6.86
N TYR A 3 11.24 8.01 6.63
CA TYR A 3 10.75 8.87 5.53
C TYR A 3 11.21 10.35 5.63
N ALA A 4 11.76 10.80 6.76
CA ALA A 4 12.34 12.13 6.88
C ALA A 4 13.79 12.21 6.32
N THR A 5 14.41 11.08 6.00
CA THR A 5 15.72 11.06 5.32
C THR A 5 15.58 11.34 3.84
N CYS A 6 16.58 11.94 3.17
CA CYS A 6 16.53 12.18 1.72
C CYS A 6 16.24 10.92 0.89
N ARG A 7 16.72 9.77 1.35
CA ARG A 7 16.47 8.48 0.71
C ARG A 7 15.05 8.00 0.96
N GLY A 8 14.58 8.06 2.22
CA GLY A 8 13.24 7.64 2.60
C GLY A 8 12.16 8.50 1.93
N ALA A 9 12.36 9.81 1.88
CA ALA A 9 11.45 10.72 1.18
C ALA A 9 11.31 10.37 -0.31
N TRP A 10 12.43 10.16 -1.00
CA TRP A 10 12.39 9.77 -2.41
C TRP A 10 11.69 8.41 -2.63
N ILE A 11 11.98 7.41 -1.80
CA ILE A 11 11.31 6.11 -1.88
C ILE A 11 9.81 6.27 -1.63
N GLY A 12 9.42 6.98 -0.58
CA GLY A 12 8.02 7.23 -0.28
C GLY A 12 7.29 8.00 -1.39
N ASP A 13 7.96 8.94 -2.06
CA ASP A 13 7.41 9.65 -3.22
C ASP A 13 7.19 8.72 -4.42
N GLU A 14 8.12 7.80 -4.72
CA GLU A 14 7.95 6.83 -5.81
C GLU A 14 6.85 5.81 -5.50
N GLU A 15 6.76 5.34 -4.24
CA GLU A 15 5.70 4.46 -3.77
C GLU A 15 4.33 5.14 -3.87
N TYR A 16 4.23 6.39 -3.39
CA TYR A 16 3.01 7.18 -3.45
C TYR A 16 2.55 7.39 -4.88
N ARG A 17 3.42 7.92 -5.77
CA ARG A 17 3.07 8.18 -7.18
C ARG A 17 2.61 6.91 -7.90
N LEU A 18 3.25 5.78 -7.60
CA LEU A 18 2.87 4.51 -8.21
C LEU A 18 1.50 4.05 -7.72
N LEU A 19 1.25 4.10 -6.41
CA LEU A 19 -0.05 3.78 -5.82
C LEU A 19 -1.14 4.72 -6.31
N GLU A 20 -0.90 6.03 -6.30
CA GLU A 20 -1.83 7.05 -6.79
C GLU A 20 -2.22 6.78 -8.25
N SER A 21 -1.22 6.49 -9.11
CA SER A 21 -1.48 6.19 -10.54
C SER A 21 -2.32 4.93 -10.78
N LEU A 22 -2.29 3.96 -9.86
CA LEU A 22 -3.07 2.73 -9.96
C LEU A 22 -4.42 2.86 -9.25
N LEU A 23 -4.46 3.58 -8.13
CA LEU A 23 -5.67 3.85 -7.38
C LEU A 23 -6.61 4.77 -8.16
N ASP A 24 -6.03 5.72 -8.91
CA ASP A 24 -6.75 6.71 -9.71
C ASP A 24 -7.86 7.39 -8.88
N PRO A 25 -7.49 8.06 -7.76
CA PRO A 25 -8.46 8.61 -6.83
C PRO A 25 -9.21 9.78 -7.47
N GLN A 26 -10.52 9.83 -7.25
CA GLN A 26 -11.37 10.89 -7.77
C GLN A 26 -11.58 11.98 -6.70
N ARG A 27 -11.78 13.21 -7.16
CA ARG A 27 -11.96 14.34 -6.25
C ARG A 27 -13.17 14.14 -5.32
N GLY A 28 -12.92 14.28 -4.02
CA GLY A 28 -13.95 14.13 -2.99
C GLY A 28 -14.14 12.70 -2.50
N GLU A 29 -13.48 11.70 -3.08
CA GLU A 29 -13.54 10.32 -2.59
C GLU A 29 -12.99 10.19 -1.17
N THR A 30 -13.53 9.23 -0.42
CA THR A 30 -13.06 8.85 0.90
C THR A 30 -12.02 7.73 0.80
N LEU A 31 -10.91 7.84 1.56
CA LEU A 31 -9.82 6.86 1.54
C LEU A 31 -9.58 6.26 2.94
N LEU A 32 -9.42 4.94 3.00
CA LEU A 32 -8.91 4.23 4.18
C LEU A 32 -7.51 3.66 3.90
N ASP A 33 -6.56 3.95 4.79
CA ASP A 33 -5.21 3.37 4.81
C ASP A 33 -5.15 2.24 5.86
N VAL A 34 -5.06 0.98 5.42
CA VAL A 34 -5.07 -0.21 6.27
C VAL A 34 -3.64 -0.66 6.55
N GLY A 35 -3.28 -0.74 7.84
CA GLY A 35 -1.90 -0.90 8.29
C GLY A 35 -1.12 0.40 8.12
N CYS A 36 -1.73 1.52 8.51
CA CYS A 36 -1.20 2.86 8.27
C CYS A 36 0.06 3.20 9.08
N GLY A 37 0.37 2.41 10.12
CA GLY A 37 1.50 2.62 11.00
C GLY A 37 1.53 4.04 11.57
N THR A 38 2.63 4.76 11.35
CA THR A 38 2.80 6.16 11.78
C THR A 38 2.09 7.19 10.90
N GLY A 39 1.22 6.77 9.96
CA GLY A 39 0.37 7.64 9.15
C GLY A 39 1.08 8.37 8.01
N TYR A 40 2.22 7.89 7.51
CA TYR A 40 2.95 8.57 6.44
C TYR A 40 2.12 8.66 5.16
N PHE A 41 1.61 7.54 4.66
CA PHE A 41 0.79 7.51 3.44
C PHE A 41 -0.59 8.12 3.67
N THR A 42 -1.19 7.92 4.84
CA THR A 42 -2.44 8.56 5.24
C THR A 42 -2.36 10.07 5.07
N ARG A 43 -1.33 10.72 5.66
CA ARG A 43 -1.09 12.16 5.49
C ARG A 43 -0.77 12.55 4.05
N ARG A 44 0.00 11.72 3.35
CA ARG A 44 0.40 12.00 1.97
C ARG A 44 -0.81 12.05 1.03
N PHE A 45 -1.75 11.12 1.17
CA PHE A 45 -3.00 11.13 0.40
C PHE A 45 -3.92 12.29 0.81
N ALA A 46 -4.00 12.62 2.09
CA ALA A 46 -4.77 13.77 2.56
C ALA A 46 -4.24 15.10 1.99
N SER A 47 -2.91 15.26 1.91
CA SER A 47 -2.29 16.48 1.36
C SER A 47 -2.27 16.54 -0.17
N GLY A 48 -2.52 15.43 -0.86
CA GLY A 48 -2.47 15.35 -2.32
C GLY A 48 -3.65 16.03 -3.03
N GLY A 49 -4.73 16.35 -2.31
CA GLY A 49 -5.89 17.07 -2.84
C GLY A 49 -6.80 16.25 -3.75
N ALA A 50 -6.45 15.01 -4.05
CA ALA A 50 -7.28 14.13 -4.89
C ALA A 50 -8.44 13.49 -4.10
N VAL A 51 -8.30 13.28 -2.79
CA VAL A 51 -9.33 12.67 -1.93
C VAL A 51 -9.93 13.71 -0.99
N GLY A 52 -11.20 13.52 -0.58
CA GLY A 52 -11.92 14.42 0.30
C GLY A 52 -11.63 14.14 1.78
N ALA A 53 -11.84 12.91 2.23
CA ALA A 53 -11.56 12.50 3.60
C ALA A 53 -10.68 11.27 3.64
N VAL A 54 -9.74 11.24 4.60
CA VAL A 54 -8.76 10.15 4.75
C VAL A 54 -8.79 9.64 6.19
N GLY A 55 -8.75 8.32 6.36
CA GLY A 55 -8.60 7.69 7.66
C GLY A 55 -7.52 6.61 7.64
N GLY A 56 -6.98 6.28 8.81
CA GLY A 56 -5.99 5.22 9.00
C GLY A 56 -6.46 4.15 10.00
N ALA A 57 -6.13 2.91 9.72
CA ALA A 57 -6.36 1.78 10.61
C ALA A 57 -5.07 1.00 10.81
N ASP A 58 -4.72 0.66 12.04
CA ASP A 58 -3.55 -0.17 12.35
C ASP A 58 -3.80 -0.97 13.64
N LEU A 59 -3.07 -2.08 13.82
CA LEU A 59 -3.10 -2.85 15.06
C LEU A 59 -2.20 -2.24 16.14
N ASP A 60 -1.13 -1.56 15.74
CA ASP A 60 -0.14 -0.93 16.61
C ASP A 60 -0.67 0.41 17.16
N ARG A 61 -1.10 0.39 18.42
CA ARG A 61 -1.65 1.57 19.11
C ARG A 61 -0.62 2.68 19.33
N ASP A 62 0.67 2.35 19.46
CA ASP A 62 1.73 3.35 19.65
C ASP A 62 2.02 4.07 18.34
N ALA A 63 2.03 3.34 17.23
CA ALA A 63 2.10 3.92 15.90
C ALA A 63 0.89 4.84 15.62
N LEU A 64 -0.32 4.44 16.02
CA LEU A 64 -1.53 5.27 15.86
C LEU A 64 -1.49 6.55 16.73
N ARG A 65 -0.99 6.47 17.97
CA ARG A 65 -0.80 7.67 18.80
C ARG A 65 0.16 8.66 18.14
N PHE A 66 1.27 8.14 17.58
CA PHE A 66 2.19 8.96 16.82
C PHE A 66 1.52 9.56 15.59
N ALA A 67 0.79 8.75 14.82
CA ALA A 67 0.07 9.20 13.62
C ALA A 67 -0.89 10.35 13.96
N ALA A 68 -1.74 10.18 14.98
CA ALA A 68 -2.70 11.19 15.42
C ALA A 68 -2.02 12.48 15.89
N ALA A 69 -0.91 12.38 16.65
CA ALA A 69 -0.17 13.55 17.14
C ALA A 69 0.52 14.36 16.03
N HIS A 70 0.76 13.74 14.85
CA HIS A 70 1.49 14.36 13.74
C HIS A 70 0.63 14.56 12.49
N SER A 71 -0.67 14.45 12.61
CA SER A 71 -1.63 14.61 11.51
C SER A 71 -2.59 15.76 11.76
N PRO A 72 -3.15 16.38 10.71
CA PRO A 72 -4.31 17.26 10.83
C PRO A 72 -5.46 16.58 11.61
N ARG A 73 -6.25 17.39 12.35
CA ARG A 73 -7.30 16.88 13.25
C ARG A 73 -8.48 16.20 12.54
N ASP A 74 -8.65 16.46 11.28
CA ASP A 74 -9.68 15.88 10.40
C ASP A 74 -9.34 14.46 9.91
N ILE A 75 -8.10 13.98 10.15
CA ILE A 75 -7.71 12.61 9.84
C ILE A 75 -7.99 11.71 11.04
N GLY A 76 -8.95 10.79 10.89
CA GLY A 76 -9.28 9.80 11.91
C GLY A 76 -8.34 8.59 11.90
N PHE A 77 -7.97 8.08 13.09
CA PHE A 77 -7.20 6.86 13.25
C PHE A 77 -7.90 5.88 14.18
N VAL A 78 -7.93 4.60 13.81
CA VAL A 78 -8.61 3.55 14.59
C VAL A 78 -7.72 2.32 14.77
N ALA A 79 -7.74 1.75 15.99
CA ALA A 79 -7.04 0.49 16.27
C ALA A 79 -7.88 -0.68 15.73
N ALA A 80 -7.35 -1.39 14.72
CA ALA A 80 -8.06 -2.47 14.05
C ALA A 80 -7.12 -3.53 13.47
N ASP A 81 -7.58 -4.77 13.48
CA ASP A 81 -6.96 -5.85 12.73
C ASP A 81 -7.41 -5.78 11.26
N ALA A 82 -6.44 -5.74 10.35
CA ALA A 82 -6.72 -5.71 8.90
C ALA A 82 -7.58 -6.90 8.42
N ARG A 83 -7.55 -8.03 9.16
CA ARG A 83 -8.34 -9.22 8.84
C ARG A 83 -9.80 -9.13 9.28
N ARG A 84 -10.15 -8.09 10.08
CA ARG A 84 -11.49 -7.83 10.59
C ARG A 84 -11.68 -6.35 10.85
N LEU A 85 -11.93 -5.58 9.80
CA LEU A 85 -12.08 -4.15 9.88
C LEU A 85 -13.42 -3.74 10.52
N PRO A 86 -13.44 -2.81 11.49
CA PRO A 86 -14.65 -2.41 12.22
C PRO A 86 -15.51 -1.41 11.43
N PHE A 87 -15.59 -1.56 10.14
CA PHE A 87 -16.35 -0.70 9.25
C PHE A 87 -17.43 -1.51 8.53
N ARG A 88 -18.52 -0.84 8.16
CA ARG A 88 -19.58 -1.42 7.33
C ARG A 88 -19.05 -1.68 5.92
N ASP A 89 -19.75 -2.56 5.20
CA ASP A 89 -19.49 -2.79 3.80
C ASP A 89 -19.56 -1.48 3.02
N ARG A 90 -18.66 -1.30 2.05
CA ARG A 90 -18.65 -0.15 1.16
C ARG A 90 -18.66 1.20 1.89
N SER A 91 -17.90 1.33 3.00
CA SER A 91 -17.80 2.56 3.79
C SER A 91 -16.87 3.60 3.17
N PHE A 92 -15.89 3.17 2.38
CA PHE A 92 -14.89 4.02 1.76
C PHE A 92 -14.90 3.86 0.25
N ASP A 93 -14.65 4.93 -0.49
CA ASP A 93 -14.60 4.85 -1.95
C ASP A 93 -13.38 4.08 -2.42
N VAL A 94 -12.23 4.34 -1.79
CA VAL A 94 -10.96 3.64 -2.08
C VAL A 94 -10.27 3.21 -0.79
N VAL A 95 -9.56 2.07 -0.86
CA VAL A 95 -8.82 1.51 0.27
C VAL A 95 -7.40 1.17 -0.16
N ILE A 96 -6.42 1.55 0.65
CA ILE A 96 -5.01 1.23 0.41
C ILE A 96 -4.41 0.42 1.55
N SER A 97 -3.32 -0.28 1.27
CA SER A 97 -2.41 -0.85 2.27
C SER A 97 -0.99 -0.83 1.73
N VAL A 98 -0.08 -0.16 2.42
CA VAL A 98 1.29 0.05 1.93
C VAL A 98 2.30 -0.69 2.80
N THR A 99 2.88 -1.75 2.27
CA THR A 99 3.84 -2.67 2.90
C THR A 99 3.36 -3.35 4.19
N ALA A 100 2.14 -3.10 4.66
CA ALA A 100 1.59 -3.70 5.86
C ALA A 100 1.16 -5.17 5.66
N LEU A 101 0.54 -5.51 4.52
CA LEU A 101 0.12 -6.89 4.23
C LEU A 101 1.29 -7.87 4.18
N CYS A 102 2.51 -7.41 3.94
CA CYS A 102 3.72 -8.23 4.00
C CYS A 102 3.97 -8.86 5.38
N PHE A 103 3.35 -8.31 6.44
CA PHE A 103 3.48 -8.77 7.82
C PHE A 103 2.22 -9.46 8.35
N VAL A 104 1.14 -9.49 7.58
CA VAL A 104 -0.12 -10.16 7.95
C VAL A 104 -0.06 -11.63 7.54
N ARG A 105 -0.25 -12.57 8.49
CA ARG A 105 -0.20 -14.01 8.19
C ARG A 105 -1.25 -14.43 7.17
N GLU A 106 -2.49 -14.00 7.36
CA GLU A 106 -3.61 -14.27 6.46
C GLU A 106 -3.88 -13.05 5.56
N GLU A 107 -2.90 -12.69 4.73
CA GLU A 107 -2.97 -11.51 3.86
C GLU A 107 -4.19 -11.50 2.93
N ARG A 108 -4.62 -12.69 2.48
CA ARG A 108 -5.80 -12.85 1.63
C ARG A 108 -7.09 -12.51 2.39
N GLN A 109 -7.17 -12.82 3.70
CA GLN A 109 -8.31 -12.43 4.52
C GLN A 109 -8.34 -10.91 4.71
N ALA A 110 -7.18 -10.29 4.96
CA ALA A 110 -7.10 -8.83 5.03
C ALA A 110 -7.49 -8.16 3.71
N LEU A 111 -7.05 -8.70 2.57
CA LEU A 111 -7.45 -8.20 1.26
C LEU A 111 -8.96 -8.34 1.01
N LYS A 112 -9.59 -9.44 1.47
CA LYS A 112 -11.04 -9.63 1.41
C LYS A 112 -11.78 -8.55 2.23
N GLU A 113 -11.30 -8.24 3.43
CA GLU A 113 -11.86 -7.17 4.26
C GLU A 113 -11.68 -5.79 3.62
N MET A 114 -10.51 -5.50 3.04
CA MET A 114 -10.30 -4.27 2.29
C MET A 114 -11.28 -4.13 1.12
N LEU A 115 -11.50 -5.22 0.35
CA LEU A 115 -12.50 -5.24 -0.74
C LEU A 115 -13.94 -5.08 -0.22
N ARG A 116 -14.26 -5.65 0.96
CA ARG A 116 -15.58 -5.52 1.57
C ARG A 116 -15.91 -4.06 1.94
N VAL A 117 -14.95 -3.36 2.55
CA VAL A 117 -15.16 -1.98 3.00
C VAL A 117 -14.99 -0.95 1.89
N ALA A 118 -14.40 -1.32 0.75
CA ALA A 118 -14.23 -0.45 -0.41
C ALA A 118 -15.48 -0.44 -1.31
N ARG A 119 -15.82 0.74 -1.85
CA ARG A 119 -16.88 0.89 -2.88
C ARG A 119 -16.37 0.66 -4.28
N ARG A 120 -15.20 1.24 -4.61
CA ARG A 120 -14.70 1.31 -5.99
C ARG A 120 -13.41 0.54 -6.21
N ARG A 121 -12.36 0.86 -5.48
CA ARG A 121 -11.02 0.31 -5.77
C ARG A 121 -10.19 0.07 -4.52
N VAL A 122 -9.38 -0.99 -4.58
CA VAL A 122 -8.36 -1.31 -3.57
C VAL A 122 -7.00 -1.26 -4.23
N ALA A 123 -6.00 -0.66 -3.56
CA ALA A 123 -4.60 -0.73 -3.99
C ALA A 123 -3.71 -1.21 -2.84
N VAL A 124 -2.73 -2.05 -3.17
CA VAL A 124 -1.77 -2.60 -2.21
C VAL A 124 -0.34 -2.37 -2.67
N GLY A 125 0.53 -2.04 -1.75
CA GLY A 125 1.97 -1.95 -1.93
C GLY A 125 2.67 -3.10 -1.22
N LEU A 126 3.47 -3.90 -1.95
CA LEU A 126 4.08 -5.13 -1.47
C LEU A 126 5.58 -5.16 -1.76
N LEU A 127 6.33 -5.93 -0.98
CA LEU A 127 7.76 -6.14 -1.16
C LEU A 127 8.03 -7.18 -2.26
N ASN A 128 8.92 -6.86 -3.21
CA ASN A 128 9.21 -7.69 -4.37
C ASN A 128 10.36 -8.67 -4.13
N HIS A 129 10.07 -9.95 -4.19
CA HIS A 129 11.07 -11.03 -4.10
C HIS A 129 12.11 -11.01 -5.24
N ARG A 130 11.76 -10.46 -6.41
CA ARG A 130 12.65 -10.41 -7.59
C ARG A 130 13.56 -9.19 -7.60
N SER A 131 13.57 -8.38 -6.55
CA SER A 131 14.30 -7.13 -6.48
C SER A 131 15.71 -7.26 -5.89
N LEU A 132 16.53 -6.25 -6.18
CA LEU A 132 17.83 -6.09 -5.51
C LEU A 132 17.66 -5.93 -3.99
N LEU A 133 16.58 -5.29 -3.54
CA LEU A 133 16.29 -5.14 -2.11
C LEU A 133 16.12 -6.50 -1.42
N TYR A 134 15.44 -7.45 -2.06
CA TYR A 134 15.31 -8.82 -1.53
C TYR A 134 16.67 -9.49 -1.35
N VAL A 135 17.54 -9.38 -2.34
CA VAL A 135 18.90 -9.96 -2.26
C VAL A 135 19.68 -9.38 -1.09
N LEU A 136 19.56 -8.08 -0.84
CA LEU A 136 20.30 -7.37 0.20
C LEU A 136 19.68 -7.52 1.60
N LYS A 137 18.36 -7.57 1.71
CA LYS A 137 17.62 -7.43 2.98
C LYS A 137 16.59 -8.52 3.25
N GLY A 138 16.12 -9.27 2.25
CA GLY A 138 15.02 -10.23 2.37
C GLY A 138 15.47 -11.66 2.68
N ARG A 139 16.68 -12.04 2.28
CA ARG A 139 17.19 -13.40 2.48
C ARG A 139 17.34 -13.76 3.96
N GLY A 140 17.13 -15.05 4.29
CA GLY A 140 17.30 -15.55 5.65
C GLY A 140 16.26 -15.01 6.66
N GLY A 141 15.01 -14.79 6.22
CA GLY A 141 13.93 -14.28 7.10
C GLY A 141 13.89 -12.76 7.25
N GLY A 142 14.70 -12.05 6.48
CA GLY A 142 14.74 -10.59 6.48
C GLY A 142 15.66 -9.96 7.53
N LYS A 143 16.10 -8.73 7.27
CA LYS A 143 17.00 -7.96 8.14
C LYS A 143 16.40 -6.60 8.50
N GLY A 144 16.57 -6.16 9.76
CA GLY A 144 16.08 -4.88 10.25
C GLY A 144 14.55 -4.78 10.15
N ALA A 145 14.04 -3.72 9.53
CA ALA A 145 12.61 -3.48 9.33
C ALA A 145 11.90 -4.53 8.44
N TYR A 146 12.66 -5.39 7.75
CA TYR A 146 12.10 -6.44 6.89
C TYR A 146 12.08 -7.82 7.55
N ARG A 147 12.43 -7.92 8.84
CA ARG A 147 12.39 -9.20 9.58
C ARG A 147 10.96 -9.73 9.64
N GLY A 148 10.76 -10.97 9.20
CA GLY A 148 9.47 -11.62 9.15
C GLY A 148 8.56 -11.16 8.00
N ALA A 149 9.00 -10.22 7.16
CA ALA A 149 8.23 -9.78 6.01
C ALA A 149 8.09 -10.90 4.97
N ARG A 150 6.89 -11.05 4.43
CA ARG A 150 6.62 -11.86 3.24
C ARG A 150 6.98 -11.07 1.99
N TRP A 151 7.66 -11.73 1.07
CA TRP A 151 8.08 -11.16 -0.22
C TRP A 151 7.30 -11.80 -1.35
N HIS A 152 6.81 -11.00 -2.26
CA HIS A 152 5.91 -11.43 -3.33
C HIS A 152 6.59 -11.35 -4.69
N THR A 153 6.25 -12.27 -5.59
CA THR A 153 6.54 -12.09 -7.01
C THR A 153 5.37 -11.39 -7.69
N PRO A 154 5.56 -10.71 -8.85
CA PRO A 154 4.45 -10.14 -9.59
C PRO A 154 3.32 -11.14 -9.90
N LYS A 155 3.69 -12.40 -10.20
CA LYS A 155 2.72 -13.49 -10.41
C LYS A 155 1.91 -13.79 -9.14
N ALA A 156 2.58 -13.88 -7.98
CA ALA A 156 1.89 -14.13 -6.71
C ALA A 156 0.93 -12.99 -6.37
N VAL A 157 1.32 -11.72 -6.65
CA VAL A 157 0.45 -10.55 -6.44
C VAL A 157 -0.82 -10.63 -7.29
N SER A 158 -0.71 -10.99 -8.58
CA SER A 158 -1.89 -11.22 -9.42
C SER A 158 -2.80 -12.32 -8.86
N GLN A 159 -2.22 -13.37 -8.29
CA GLN A 159 -2.97 -14.49 -7.70
C GLN A 159 -3.67 -14.14 -6.38
N LEU A 160 -3.22 -13.10 -5.65
CA LEU A 160 -3.90 -12.67 -4.42
C LEU A 160 -5.35 -12.26 -4.65
N PHE A 161 -5.66 -11.70 -5.82
CA PHE A 161 -7.01 -11.25 -6.16
C PHE A 161 -7.90 -12.37 -6.73
N ASN A 162 -7.35 -13.53 -7.10
CA ASN A 162 -8.12 -14.61 -7.72
C ASN A 162 -9.22 -15.15 -6.78
N GLY A 163 -10.47 -15.22 -7.28
CA GLY A 163 -11.62 -15.68 -6.51
C GLY A 163 -12.04 -14.75 -5.36
N LEU A 164 -11.55 -13.51 -5.34
CA LEU A 164 -12.08 -12.43 -4.52
C LEU A 164 -13.04 -11.58 -5.37
N PRO A 165 -13.93 -10.78 -4.75
CA PRO A 165 -14.85 -9.89 -5.47
C PRO A 165 -14.09 -8.69 -6.07
N ALA A 166 -13.15 -8.96 -6.95
CA ALA A 166 -12.25 -8.01 -7.59
C ALA A 166 -12.23 -8.20 -9.11
N ARG A 167 -12.12 -7.10 -9.84
CA ARG A 167 -12.04 -7.06 -11.31
C ARG A 167 -10.86 -6.22 -11.76
N ARG A 168 -10.43 -6.39 -13.01
CA ARG A 168 -9.41 -5.55 -13.68
C ARG A 168 -8.17 -5.31 -12.82
N SER A 169 -7.68 -6.36 -12.16
CA SER A 169 -6.46 -6.24 -11.37
C SER A 169 -5.24 -6.01 -12.27
N GLY A 170 -4.37 -5.11 -11.83
CA GLY A 170 -3.11 -4.82 -12.50
C GLY A 170 -2.02 -4.52 -11.49
N TRP A 171 -0.78 -4.67 -11.90
CA TRP A 171 0.36 -4.34 -11.04
C TRP A 171 1.46 -3.60 -11.82
N ARG A 172 2.27 -2.85 -11.09
CA ARG A 172 3.50 -2.20 -11.56
C ARG A 172 4.54 -2.25 -10.46
N THR A 173 5.82 -2.05 -10.82
CA THR A 173 6.91 -1.99 -9.84
C THR A 173 7.62 -0.64 -9.90
N ALA A 174 8.25 -0.27 -8.79
CA ALA A 174 9.12 0.89 -8.66
C ALA A 174 10.32 0.57 -7.76
N ILE A 175 11.28 1.49 -7.71
CA ILE A 175 12.46 1.44 -6.87
C ILE A 175 13.40 0.31 -7.34
N MET A 176 13.97 0.52 -8.53
CA MET A 176 14.93 -0.42 -9.12
C MET A 176 16.21 -0.48 -8.30
N SER A 177 16.65 0.66 -7.76
CA SER A 177 17.80 0.76 -6.87
C SER A 177 17.41 1.27 -5.49
N PRO A 178 17.38 0.40 -4.46
CA PRO A 178 16.97 0.79 -3.12
C PRO A 178 17.97 1.71 -2.41
N GLN A 179 19.15 1.96 -2.98
CA GLN A 179 20.15 2.88 -2.42
C GLN A 179 19.76 4.35 -2.65
N GLY A 180 18.99 4.67 -3.71
CA GLY A 180 18.44 6.00 -3.93
C GLY A 180 19.45 7.10 -4.24
N GLY A 181 20.63 6.77 -4.80
CA GLY A 181 21.63 7.74 -5.24
C GLY A 181 21.13 8.61 -6.41
N LYS A 182 21.78 9.76 -6.65
CA LYS A 182 21.39 10.70 -7.73
C LYS A 182 21.26 10.03 -9.10
N TRP A 183 22.18 9.14 -9.45
CA TRP A 183 22.14 8.36 -10.69
C TRP A 183 20.99 7.35 -10.73
N SER A 184 20.73 6.66 -9.62
CA SER A 184 19.60 5.73 -9.50
C SER A 184 18.28 6.43 -9.76
N ARG A 185 18.08 7.61 -9.18
CA ARG A 185 16.85 8.42 -9.35
C ARG A 185 16.65 8.85 -10.80
N ARG A 186 17.73 9.28 -11.49
CA ARG A 186 17.65 9.66 -12.91
C ARG A 186 17.39 8.48 -13.84
N ALA A 187 17.94 7.31 -13.52
CA ALA A 187 17.77 6.10 -14.33
C ALA A 187 16.45 5.37 -14.07
N GLU A 188 15.78 5.59 -12.92
CA GLU A 188 14.58 4.90 -12.48
C GLU A 188 13.49 4.79 -13.56
N PRO A 189 13.07 5.87 -14.26
CA PRO A 189 12.02 5.77 -15.26
C PRO A 189 12.39 4.87 -16.46
N ARG A 190 13.68 4.89 -16.87
CA ARG A 190 14.18 4.05 -17.98
C ARG A 190 14.28 2.59 -17.55
N LEU A 191 14.84 2.34 -16.35
CA LEU A 191 15.00 0.99 -15.81
C LEU A 191 13.65 0.31 -15.59
N ARG A 192 12.63 1.02 -15.12
CA ARG A 192 11.26 0.50 -14.98
C ARG A 192 10.67 0.04 -16.31
N LYS A 193 10.95 0.74 -17.41
CA LYS A 193 10.48 0.34 -18.74
C LYS A 193 11.19 -0.93 -19.24
N ILE A 194 12.50 -1.03 -19.00
CA ILE A 194 13.32 -2.17 -19.47
C ILE A 194 13.09 -3.41 -18.60
N PHE A 195 12.93 -3.22 -17.28
CA PHE A 195 12.82 -4.30 -16.29
C PHE A 195 11.54 -4.15 -15.43
N PRO A 196 10.34 -4.23 -16.00
CA PRO A 196 9.10 -3.85 -15.32
C PRO A 196 8.75 -4.69 -14.08
N GLY A 197 9.41 -5.85 -13.89
CA GLY A 197 9.13 -6.75 -12.77
C GLY A 197 10.20 -6.78 -11.66
N LEU A 198 11.24 -5.91 -11.71
CA LEU A 198 12.40 -6.00 -10.80
C LEU A 198 12.46 -4.89 -9.73
N GLY A 199 11.60 -3.91 -9.74
CA GLY A 199 11.54 -2.86 -8.70
C GLY A 199 11.28 -3.46 -7.31
N ALA A 200 11.82 -2.85 -6.26
CA ALA A 200 11.71 -3.32 -4.87
C ALA A 200 10.29 -3.29 -4.32
N PHE A 201 9.48 -2.38 -4.84
CA PHE A 201 8.08 -2.19 -4.48
C PHE A 201 7.18 -2.66 -5.63
N ILE A 202 6.18 -3.49 -5.31
CA ILE A 202 5.10 -3.86 -6.23
C ILE A 202 3.84 -3.15 -5.76
N ALA A 203 3.31 -2.26 -6.56
CA ALA A 203 1.95 -1.76 -6.36
C ALA A 203 0.97 -2.57 -7.22
N ALA A 204 -0.15 -2.97 -6.66
CA ALA A 204 -1.24 -3.61 -7.39
C ALA A 204 -2.56 -2.98 -6.99
N ALA A 205 -3.48 -2.87 -7.94
CA ALA A 205 -4.83 -2.39 -7.68
C ALA A 205 -5.86 -3.25 -8.39
N ALA A 206 -7.06 -3.28 -7.84
CA ALA A 206 -8.21 -3.95 -8.45
C ALA A 206 -9.48 -3.15 -8.17
N ASP A 207 -10.40 -3.15 -9.13
CA ASP A 207 -11.74 -2.62 -8.95
C ASP A 207 -12.57 -3.60 -8.13
N VAL A 208 -13.38 -3.09 -7.21
CA VAL A 208 -14.35 -3.89 -6.46
C VAL A 208 -15.44 -4.38 -7.43
N ALA A 209 -15.76 -5.65 -7.38
CA ALA A 209 -16.88 -6.18 -8.17
C ALA A 209 -18.20 -5.52 -7.68
N PRO A 210 -19.14 -5.21 -8.60
CA PRO A 210 -20.48 -4.83 -8.18
C PRO A 210 -21.02 -5.93 -7.27
N GLY A 211 -21.69 -5.52 -6.17
CA GLY A 211 -22.42 -6.48 -5.37
C GLY A 211 -23.46 -7.15 -6.25
N THR A 212 -23.60 -8.44 -6.17
CA THR A 212 -24.86 -9.09 -6.51
C THR A 212 -25.84 -8.63 -5.44
N ASP A 213 -26.55 -7.53 -5.70
CA ASP A 213 -27.72 -7.20 -4.91
C ASP A 213 -28.64 -8.42 -5.04
N SER A 214 -28.69 -9.22 -3.96
CA SER A 214 -29.68 -10.27 -3.83
C SER A 214 -31.04 -9.55 -3.73
N GLU A 215 -31.80 -9.61 -4.82
CA GLU A 215 -33.23 -9.35 -4.80
C GLU A 215 -33.93 -10.20 -3.74
#